data_8bb6e20564bde8c2fd146f55884cb6b0
#
_entry.id   8bb6e20564bde8c2fd146f55884cb6b0
#
_cell.length_a   1.000
_cell.length_b   1.000
_cell.length_c   1.000
_cell.angle_alpha   90.00
_cell.angle_beta   90.00
_cell.angle_gamma   90.00
#
_symmetry.space_group_name_H-M   'P 1'
#
loop_
_entity.id
_entity.type
_entity.pdbx_description
1 polymer ?
#
loop_
_entity_poly.entity_id
_entity_poly.type
_entity_poly.pdbx_seq_one_letter_code
_entity_poly.pdbx_strand_id
1 'polypeptide(L)'
;MPAPQAQKITPRAQDFSEWYTDVIQQAELADHSPVRGCMVIRPLGYRMWELMQGALDAMFKATGHENAYFPLFIPQSFLAREAEHVEGFAKEVAIVTHTRLRATGKDRKSVV
;
A
#
# COMPACT_ATOMS: atom_id res chain seq x y z
N MET A 1 5.17 -14.29 -33.47
CA MET A 1 4.36 -13.60 -32.46
C MET A 1 4.03 -12.23 -33.03
N PRO A 2 2.77 -11.78 -33.10
CA PRO A 2 2.48 -10.42 -33.52
C PRO A 2 3.08 -9.45 -32.51
N ALA A 3 3.70 -8.38 -32.98
CA ALA A 3 4.19 -7.31 -32.13
C ALA A 3 3.05 -6.76 -31.27
N PRO A 4 3.29 -6.45 -29.99
CA PRO A 4 2.26 -5.83 -29.16
C PRO A 4 1.81 -4.52 -29.84
N GLN A 5 0.52 -4.43 -30.14
CA GLN A 5 -0.04 -3.18 -30.63
C GLN A 5 0.16 -2.15 -29.54
N ALA A 6 0.91 -1.08 -29.86
CA ALA A 6 1.08 0.05 -28.94
C ALA A 6 -0.32 0.60 -28.64
N GLN A 7 -0.83 0.35 -27.43
CA GLN A 7 -2.05 0.96 -26.97
C GLN A 7 -1.78 2.47 -26.88
N LYS A 8 -2.72 3.25 -27.38
CA LYS A 8 -2.57 4.70 -27.45
C LYS A 8 -2.71 5.28 -26.03
N ILE A 9 -1.61 5.80 -25.51
CA ILE A 9 -1.63 6.51 -24.23
C ILE A 9 -2.43 7.79 -24.38
N THR A 10 -3.38 8.02 -23.48
CA THR A 10 -4.17 9.25 -23.42
C THR A 10 -3.26 10.47 -23.25
N PRO A 11 -3.40 11.54 -24.02
CA PRO A 11 -2.58 12.73 -23.84
C PRO A 11 -2.76 13.35 -22.45
N ARG A 12 -1.66 13.64 -21.76
CA ARG A 12 -1.68 14.21 -20.39
C ARG A 12 -2.51 15.49 -20.28
N ALA A 13 -2.50 16.32 -21.32
CA ALA A 13 -3.25 17.59 -21.34
C ALA A 13 -4.77 17.37 -21.54
N GLN A 14 -5.17 16.20 -22.05
CA GLN A 14 -6.57 15.87 -22.26
C GLN A 14 -7.21 15.31 -21.00
N ASP A 15 -6.55 14.34 -20.37
CA ASP A 15 -6.96 13.74 -19.10
C ASP A 15 -5.75 13.23 -18.35
N PHE A 16 -5.45 13.88 -17.22
CA PHE A 16 -4.28 13.53 -16.40
C PHE A 16 -4.43 12.18 -15.72
N SER A 17 -5.62 11.87 -15.23
CA SER A 17 -5.89 10.62 -14.49
C SER A 17 -5.81 9.41 -15.42
N GLU A 18 -6.42 9.52 -16.58
CA GLU A 18 -6.36 8.47 -17.60
C GLU A 18 -4.92 8.28 -18.13
N TRP A 19 -4.24 9.38 -18.45
CA TRP A 19 -2.83 9.33 -18.82
C TRP A 19 -1.96 8.61 -17.77
N TYR A 20 -2.16 8.92 -16.48
CA TYR A 20 -1.40 8.31 -15.40
C TYR A 20 -1.63 6.80 -15.32
N THR A 21 -2.89 6.38 -15.44
CA THR A 21 -3.27 4.97 -15.45
C THR A 21 -2.70 4.23 -16.67
N ASP A 22 -2.81 4.82 -17.86
CA ASP A 22 -2.28 4.27 -19.10
C ASP A 22 -0.75 4.06 -19.01
N VAL A 23 -0.03 5.05 -18.47
CA VAL A 23 1.43 4.95 -18.28
C VAL A 23 1.80 3.79 -17.35
N ILE A 24 1.11 3.64 -16.23
CA ILE A 24 1.35 2.55 -15.28
C ILE A 24 1.12 1.20 -15.95
N GLN A 25 0.04 1.05 -16.71
CA GLN A 25 -0.30 -0.19 -17.38
C GLN A 25 0.68 -0.50 -18.52
N GLN A 26 0.98 0.48 -19.37
CA GLN A 26 1.86 0.30 -20.53
C GLN A 26 3.32 0.00 -20.12
N ALA A 27 3.79 0.63 -19.06
CA ALA A 27 5.11 0.38 -18.50
C ALA A 27 5.13 -0.85 -17.58
N GLU A 28 4.02 -1.55 -17.44
CA GLU A 28 3.89 -2.75 -16.59
C GLU A 28 4.38 -2.52 -15.14
N LEU A 29 4.10 -1.35 -14.56
CA LEU A 29 4.56 -1.00 -13.22
C LEU A 29 3.73 -1.64 -12.13
N ALA A 30 2.42 -1.74 -12.32
CA ALA A 30 1.47 -2.33 -11.37
C ALA A 30 0.32 -3.01 -12.11
N ASP A 31 -0.37 -3.90 -11.39
CA ASP A 31 -1.53 -4.63 -11.89
C ASP A 31 -2.56 -4.85 -10.77
N HIS A 32 -3.78 -5.15 -11.14
CA HIS A 32 -4.83 -5.48 -10.18
C HIS A 32 -4.66 -6.88 -9.61
N SER A 33 -4.90 -7.05 -8.32
CA SER A 33 -5.03 -8.37 -7.72
C SER A 33 -6.49 -8.84 -7.75
N PRO A 34 -6.75 -10.14 -7.56
CA PRO A 34 -8.12 -10.64 -7.39
C PRO A 34 -8.85 -10.06 -6.17
N VAL A 35 -8.12 -9.50 -5.21
CA VAL A 35 -8.68 -8.88 -4.01
C VAL A 35 -8.92 -7.40 -4.29
N ARG A 36 -10.16 -6.96 -4.17
CA ARG A 36 -10.53 -5.57 -4.40
C ARG A 36 -9.74 -4.63 -3.48
N GLY A 37 -9.22 -3.56 -4.06
CA GLY A 37 -8.41 -2.57 -3.33
C GLY A 37 -6.95 -2.97 -3.10
N CYS A 38 -6.54 -4.17 -3.53
CA CYS A 38 -5.16 -4.60 -3.48
C CYS A 38 -4.55 -4.59 -4.88
N MET A 39 -3.27 -4.22 -4.95
CA MET A 39 -2.52 -4.17 -6.21
C MET A 39 -1.28 -5.05 -6.14
N VAL A 40 -0.87 -5.55 -7.29
CA VAL A 40 0.43 -6.18 -7.48
C VAL A 40 1.38 -5.14 -8.04
N ILE A 41 2.43 -4.80 -7.32
CA ILE A 41 3.50 -3.96 -7.84
C ILE A 41 4.47 -4.86 -8.59
N ARG A 42 4.60 -4.64 -9.89
CA ARG A 42 5.44 -5.45 -10.79
C ARG A 42 6.92 -5.10 -10.64
N PRO A 43 7.83 -5.94 -11.14
CA PRO A 43 9.27 -5.79 -10.87
C PRO A 43 9.84 -4.41 -11.18
N LEU A 44 9.46 -3.78 -12.28
CA LEU A 44 9.95 -2.45 -12.64
C LEU A 44 9.43 -1.38 -11.67
N GLY A 45 8.15 -1.43 -11.34
CA GLY A 45 7.54 -0.53 -10.34
C GLY A 45 8.16 -0.72 -8.95
N TYR A 46 8.38 -1.98 -8.54
CA TYR A 46 9.01 -2.27 -7.26
C TYR A 46 10.48 -1.81 -7.22
N ARG A 47 11.20 -1.92 -8.33
CA ARG A 47 12.57 -1.40 -8.44
C ARG A 47 12.65 0.11 -8.26
N MET A 48 11.68 0.85 -8.78
CA MET A 48 11.59 2.30 -8.55
C MET A 48 11.38 2.60 -7.05
N TRP A 49 10.51 1.84 -6.39
CA TRP A 49 10.30 1.94 -4.94
C TRP A 49 11.58 1.66 -4.15
N GLU A 50 12.30 0.58 -4.44
CA GLU A 50 13.57 0.25 -3.77
C GLU A 50 14.61 1.37 -3.88
N LEU A 51 14.72 2.00 -5.05
CA LEU A 51 15.64 3.11 -5.25
C LEU A 51 15.27 4.34 -4.42
N MET A 52 13.99 4.70 -4.38
CA MET A 52 13.49 5.80 -3.55
C MET A 52 13.67 5.51 -2.06
N GLN A 53 13.30 4.32 -1.62
CA GLN A 53 13.45 3.87 -0.24
C GLN A 53 14.92 3.89 0.19
N GLY A 54 15.81 3.35 -0.63
CA GLY A 54 17.24 3.31 -0.31
C GLY A 54 17.86 4.70 -0.18
N ALA A 55 17.50 5.63 -1.06
CA ALA A 55 17.98 7.01 -0.99
C ALA A 55 17.48 7.71 0.29
N LEU A 56 16.20 7.56 0.61
CA LEU A 56 15.60 8.18 1.79
C LEU A 56 16.14 7.56 3.10
N ASP A 57 16.28 6.23 3.15
CA ASP A 57 16.85 5.52 4.30
C ASP A 57 18.29 5.97 4.59
N ALA A 58 19.11 6.14 3.54
CA ALA A 58 20.46 6.66 3.69
C ALA A 58 20.49 8.08 4.28
N MET A 59 19.57 8.95 3.86
CA MET A 59 19.44 10.31 4.39
C MET A 59 19.06 10.29 5.88
N PHE A 60 18.12 9.45 6.31
CA PHE A 60 17.76 9.31 7.71
C PHE A 60 18.92 8.78 8.55
N LYS A 61 19.61 7.76 8.08
CA LYS A 61 20.77 7.18 8.78
C LYS A 61 21.92 8.17 8.94
N ALA A 62 22.14 9.02 7.96
CA ALA A 62 23.14 10.08 8.02
C ALA A 62 22.89 11.09 9.15
N THR A 63 21.66 11.20 9.65
CA THR A 63 21.29 12.05 10.79
C THR A 63 21.20 11.28 12.13
N GLY A 64 21.70 10.04 12.18
CA GLY A 64 21.77 9.23 13.40
C GLY A 64 20.49 8.45 13.73
N HIS A 65 19.54 8.35 12.79
CA HIS A 65 18.35 7.52 12.97
C HIS A 65 18.66 6.04 12.73
N GLU A 66 17.96 5.18 13.44
CA GLU A 66 18.08 3.74 13.34
C GLU A 66 16.73 3.13 12.95
N ASN A 67 16.78 2.04 12.16
CA ASN A 67 15.58 1.32 11.78
C ASN A 67 15.06 0.48 12.94
N ALA A 68 13.74 0.49 13.14
CA ALA A 68 13.04 -0.41 14.04
C ALA A 68 11.95 -1.16 13.27
N TYR A 69 11.65 -2.37 13.70
CA TYR A 69 10.55 -3.16 13.15
C TYR A 69 9.44 -3.30 14.18
N PHE A 70 8.26 -2.84 13.82
CA PHE A 70 7.06 -2.96 14.65
C PHE A 70 6.16 -4.09 14.16
N PRO A 71 5.36 -4.71 15.05
CA PRO A 71 4.37 -5.69 14.63
C PRO A 71 3.39 -5.12 13.61
N LEU A 72 3.01 -5.94 12.63
CA LEU A 72 2.04 -5.54 11.60
C LEU A 72 0.65 -5.25 12.19
N PHE A 73 0.24 -6.03 13.21
CA PHE A 73 -1.06 -5.88 13.85
C PHE A 73 -0.95 -5.02 15.09
N ILE A 74 -1.93 -4.14 15.27
CA ILE A 74 -2.05 -3.29 16.46
C ILE A 74 -3.42 -3.50 17.12
N PRO A 75 -3.54 -3.35 18.44
CA PRO A 75 -4.82 -3.45 19.12
C PRO A 75 -5.81 -2.38 18.63
N GLN A 76 -7.05 -2.78 18.37
CA GLN A 76 -8.10 -1.85 17.95
C GLN A 76 -8.31 -0.69 18.93
N SER A 77 -8.06 -0.91 20.21
CA SER A 77 -8.14 0.12 21.24
C SER A 77 -7.13 1.28 21.06
N PHE A 78 -6.00 1.03 20.38
CA PHE A 78 -5.03 2.09 20.07
C PHE A 78 -5.57 2.99 18.97
N LEU A 79 -6.16 2.39 17.93
CA LEU A 79 -6.81 3.14 16.85
C LEU A 79 -7.99 3.97 17.35
N ALA A 80 -8.77 3.45 18.31
CA ALA A 80 -9.88 4.18 18.91
C ALA A 80 -9.41 5.43 19.67
N ARG A 81 -8.28 5.35 20.37
CA ARG A 81 -7.67 6.51 21.04
C ARG A 81 -7.17 7.57 20.07
N GLU A 82 -6.51 7.16 18.99
CA GLU A 82 -6.05 8.09 17.96
C GLU A 82 -7.21 8.79 17.25
N ALA A 83 -8.32 8.08 17.03
CA ALA A 83 -9.52 8.67 16.42
C ALA A 83 -10.17 9.79 17.28
N GLU A 84 -9.89 9.83 18.59
CA GLU A 84 -10.33 10.93 19.47
C GLU A 84 -9.46 12.18 19.31
N HIS A 85 -8.22 12.05 18.85
CA HIS A 85 -7.25 13.13 18.74
C HIS A 85 -7.07 13.67 17.32
N VAL A 86 -7.43 12.89 16.32
CA VAL A 86 -7.22 13.23 14.91
C VAL A 86 -8.55 13.34 14.18
N GLU A 87 -8.93 14.57 13.86
CA GLU A 87 -10.10 14.84 13.03
C GLU A 87 -9.91 14.25 11.63
N GLY A 88 -10.88 13.45 11.16
CA GLY A 88 -10.78 12.77 9.86
C GLY A 88 -9.97 11.47 9.83
N PHE A 89 -9.60 10.94 11.00
CA PHE A 89 -8.92 9.64 11.07
C PHE A 89 -9.77 8.54 10.42
N ALA A 90 -9.17 7.82 9.46
CA ALA A 90 -9.87 6.77 8.71
C ALA A 90 -10.33 5.64 9.64
N LYS A 91 -11.64 5.37 9.66
CA LYS A 91 -12.24 4.28 10.44
C LYS A 91 -12.30 2.95 9.69
N GLU A 92 -11.89 2.95 8.43
CA GLU A 92 -11.89 1.78 7.56
C GLU A 92 -10.60 0.99 7.76
N VAL A 93 -10.69 -0.08 8.53
CA VAL A 93 -9.56 -0.96 8.84
C VAL A 93 -9.93 -2.42 8.62
N ALA A 94 -8.97 -3.23 8.21
CA ALA A 94 -9.12 -4.68 8.22
C ALA A 94 -8.95 -5.20 9.65
N ILE A 95 -9.95 -5.93 10.15
CA ILE A 95 -9.93 -6.49 11.50
C ILE A 95 -9.78 -8.01 11.40
N VAL A 96 -8.81 -8.56 12.12
CA VAL A 96 -8.68 -10.00 12.28
C VAL A 96 -9.81 -10.49 13.20
N THR A 97 -10.71 -11.30 12.67
CA THR A 97 -11.89 -11.84 13.39
C THR A 97 -11.73 -13.27 13.85
N HIS A 98 -10.69 -13.96 13.37
CA HIS A 98 -10.44 -15.35 13.65
C HIS A 98 -9.01 -15.58 14.09
N THR A 99 -8.81 -16.42 15.10
CA THR A 99 -7.51 -16.97 15.46
C THR A 99 -7.60 -18.49 15.48
N ARG A 100 -6.56 -19.19 15.06
CA ARG A 100 -6.53 -20.66 14.99
C ARG A 100 -7.75 -21.24 14.26
N LEU A 101 -8.19 -20.58 13.18
CA LEU A 101 -9.35 -20.99 12.37
C LEU A 101 -10.70 -21.00 13.13
N ARG A 102 -10.80 -20.25 14.22
CA ARG A 102 -12.06 -20.06 14.95
C ARG A 102 -12.38 -18.60 15.10
N ALA A 103 -13.67 -18.25 14.95
CA ALA A 103 -14.15 -16.93 15.31
C ALA A 103 -14.01 -16.74 16.83
N THR A 104 -13.34 -15.68 17.25
CA THR A 104 -13.13 -15.42 18.68
C THR A 104 -14.28 -14.66 19.26
N GLY A 105 -15.48 -14.71 18.89
CA GLY A 105 -16.65 -13.98 19.41
C GLY A 105 -16.49 -13.12 20.67
N LYS A 106 -15.32 -13.17 21.29
CA LYS A 106 -14.90 -12.38 22.43
C LYS A 106 -13.76 -11.47 22.05
N ASP A 107 -13.82 -10.36 22.66
CA ASP A 107 -12.98 -9.21 22.66
C ASP A 107 -11.68 -9.31 21.88
N ARG A 108 -11.66 -8.55 21.01
CA ARG A 108 -10.70 -7.97 20.07
C ARG A 108 -9.37 -7.51 20.70
N LYS A 109 -9.14 -7.75 21.98
CA LYS A 109 -7.87 -7.52 22.67
C LYS A 109 -6.80 -8.55 22.33
N SER A 110 -7.21 -9.70 21.81
CA SER A 110 -6.30 -10.78 21.44
C SER A 110 -5.99 -10.81 19.94
N VAL A 111 -6.45 -9.84 19.22
CA VAL A 111 -6.12 -9.69 17.79
C VAL A 111 -4.99 -8.71 17.68
N VAL A 112 -3.87 -9.24 17.61
CA VAL A 112 -2.62 -8.52 17.32
C VAL A 112 -2.31 -8.71 15.88
#